data_1e3129fe93c739651f0b0a5a0db54712
#
_entry.id   1e3129fe93c739651f0b0a5a0db54712
#
_cell.length_a   1.000
_cell.length_b   1.000
_cell.length_c   1.000
_cell.angle_alpha   90.00
_cell.angle_beta   90.00
_cell.angle_gamma   90.00
#
_symmetry.space_group_name_H-M   'P 1'
#
loop_
_entity.id
_entity.type
_entity.pdbx_description
1 polymer ?
#
loop_
_entity_poly.entity_id
_entity_poly.type
_entity_poly.pdbx_seq_one_letter_code
_entity_poly.pdbx_strand_id
1 'polypeptide(L)'
;MLMKRIANSAALLLLSALPIHAGQINFVYPQEGATIPAVSKTFIFGNISPSTAVFLINGEKIAVHSNGGFIAYLPVTAGDFIFTGALEDGTTAQRRLKVRLPAETASSTGALKLEFTSYGADSEVFRGDYLKITAAGSPSREAVCSLEGVFKDLAMTEVPPGSGRYYASYRVKDPDQVTGSELSARFKAGLFARGASARSRGRIKILNQPSLVETSTDTVILKNAVDGGYMMFLPRGVKLVSNGRSNGLRRIALANDELAWVDDSKVQPIAGAQFPFAYGSETGSIRLKKTDFGSSAALTLYDRLPYTAEVFPWGLRVTLYYANQHTNTVVYDSADTLVRNVSFRQAASNKVEVDFETGPDALWGYNISYPNSSRTLQVDLRARPRAALSWPRPLNGITVVLDPGHSPYLKCENNTRLPMREARYGSPQTAGRCTLDGAVGPMETFEVNVNLAIAQKLKEKLLSLGAQVQMTRNGEENVDLADRPKLARDLGGDLFLSIHNNAIGDGEDPFALPRGFSIYHYQRHSRGLAAALHRSYLRNIQLPDEGLRYGDYLVARMTWMPAALIENAYMILPRQEELLNTPAFQEELSGAISEGVLEFFNVPARTASAKKGQ
;
A
#
# COMPACT_ATOMS: atom_id res chain seq x y z
N MET A 1 -61.74 55.07 -60.95
CA MET A 1 -60.46 54.90 -61.67
C MET A 1 -59.46 54.30 -60.68
N LEU A 2 -59.17 53.07 -60.88
CA LEU A 2 -58.51 52.14 -59.89
C LEU A 2 -56.99 52.14 -60.08
N MET A 3 -56.19 52.53 -59.09
CA MET A 3 -54.76 52.29 -59.14
C MET A 3 -54.39 51.10 -58.21
N LYS A 4 -53.91 50.00 -58.84
CA LYS A 4 -53.36 48.85 -58.15
C LYS A 4 -51.99 49.19 -57.53
N ARG A 5 -51.79 48.97 -56.24
CA ARG A 5 -50.46 48.92 -55.56
C ARG A 5 -50.02 47.47 -55.49
N ILE A 6 -48.89 47.19 -56.11
CA ILE A 6 -48.20 45.92 -56.02
C ILE A 6 -47.27 46.05 -54.74
N ALA A 7 -47.50 45.21 -53.74
CA ALA A 7 -46.59 45.08 -52.60
C ALA A 7 -45.61 43.96 -52.85
N ASN A 8 -44.31 44.29 -53.00
CA ASN A 8 -43.20 43.32 -52.99
C ASN A 8 -42.93 42.90 -51.55
N SER A 9 -43.22 41.63 -51.22
CA SER A 9 -42.79 40.99 -49.98
C SER A 9 -41.41 40.37 -50.18
N ALA A 10 -40.37 41.03 -49.66
CA ALA A 10 -39.04 40.42 -49.51
C ALA A 10 -39.05 39.50 -48.27
N ALA A 11 -39.02 38.21 -48.45
CA ALA A 11 -38.82 37.22 -47.39
C ALA A 11 -37.36 37.28 -46.93
N LEU A 12 -37.10 37.83 -45.76
CA LEU A 12 -35.80 37.78 -45.08
C LEU A 12 -35.64 36.37 -44.47
N LEU A 13 -34.84 35.49 -45.10
CA LEU A 13 -34.38 34.26 -44.48
C LEU A 13 -33.42 34.62 -43.37
N LEU A 14 -33.91 34.63 -42.11
CA LEU A 14 -33.05 34.56 -40.92
C LEU A 14 -32.44 33.17 -40.85
N LEU A 15 -31.21 33.02 -41.33
CA LEU A 15 -30.33 31.91 -40.89
C LEU A 15 -30.06 32.12 -39.41
N SER A 16 -30.75 31.37 -38.54
CA SER A 16 -30.36 31.22 -37.16
C SER A 16 -29.00 30.51 -37.13
N ALA A 17 -27.93 31.28 -36.94
CA ALA A 17 -26.65 30.73 -36.57
C ALA A 17 -26.82 30.01 -35.24
N LEU A 18 -26.87 28.68 -35.25
CA LEU A 18 -26.73 27.87 -34.04
C LEU A 18 -25.39 28.29 -33.40
N PRO A 19 -25.35 28.53 -32.08
CA PRO A 19 -24.09 28.83 -31.46
C PRO A 19 -23.15 27.64 -31.67
N ILE A 20 -22.09 27.85 -32.40
CA ILE A 20 -20.98 26.90 -32.49
C ILE A 20 -20.39 26.90 -31.08
N HIS A 21 -20.72 25.88 -30.30
CA HIS A 21 -20.03 25.67 -29.01
C HIS A 21 -18.58 25.35 -29.35
N ALA A 22 -17.67 26.23 -28.96
CA ALA A 22 -16.25 25.98 -29.03
C ALA A 22 -15.95 24.65 -28.33
N GLY A 23 -15.12 23.81 -28.94
CA GLY A 23 -14.71 22.55 -28.36
C GLY A 23 -14.03 22.77 -26.99
N GLN A 24 -14.03 21.76 -26.15
CA GLN A 24 -13.35 21.79 -24.85
C GLN A 24 -12.41 20.60 -24.73
N ILE A 25 -11.25 20.81 -24.15
CA ILE A 25 -10.26 19.78 -23.80
C ILE A 25 -9.95 19.93 -22.33
N ASN A 26 -10.17 18.88 -21.56
CA ASN A 26 -9.84 18.83 -20.14
C ASN A 26 -8.86 17.67 -19.87
N PHE A 27 -7.62 17.99 -19.55
CA PHE A 27 -6.65 17.01 -19.09
C PHE A 27 -6.84 16.80 -17.58
N VAL A 28 -7.21 15.60 -17.15
CA VAL A 28 -7.39 15.24 -15.74
C VAL A 28 -6.08 14.75 -15.13
N TYR A 29 -5.33 13.94 -15.86
CA TYR A 29 -4.04 13.39 -15.42
C TYR A 29 -3.01 13.41 -16.57
N PRO A 30 -1.72 13.67 -16.27
CA PRO A 30 -1.16 14.13 -14.99
C PRO A 30 -1.67 15.53 -14.63
N GLN A 31 -1.54 15.90 -13.34
CA GLN A 31 -1.85 17.27 -12.91
C GLN A 31 -0.89 18.29 -13.53
N GLU A 32 -1.34 19.55 -13.63
CA GLU A 32 -0.48 20.66 -14.08
C GLU A 32 0.74 20.78 -13.17
N GLY A 33 1.94 20.79 -13.76
CA GLY A 33 3.20 20.88 -13.04
C GLY A 33 3.63 19.62 -12.28
N ALA A 34 2.94 18.49 -12.46
CA ALA A 34 3.30 17.24 -11.80
C ALA A 34 4.73 16.79 -12.16
N THR A 35 5.41 16.17 -11.20
CA THR A 35 6.71 15.51 -11.44
C THR A 35 6.50 14.00 -11.50
N ILE A 36 6.79 13.40 -12.65
CA ILE A 36 6.72 11.96 -12.88
C ILE A 36 8.11 11.30 -12.86
N PRO A 37 8.21 9.98 -12.67
CA PRO A 37 9.47 9.25 -12.74
C PRO A 37 10.23 9.45 -14.06
N ALA A 38 11.52 9.04 -14.10
CA ALA A 38 12.32 9.01 -15.31
C ALA A 38 11.87 7.86 -16.22
N VAL A 39 10.89 8.13 -17.09
CA VAL A 39 10.30 7.18 -18.02
C VAL A 39 10.37 7.71 -19.45
N SER A 40 10.33 6.83 -20.47
CA SER A 40 10.32 7.20 -21.88
C SER A 40 8.93 7.40 -22.46
N LYS A 41 7.91 6.85 -21.80
CA LYS A 41 6.49 7.01 -22.11
C LYS A 41 5.69 7.11 -20.82
N THR A 42 4.59 7.82 -20.87
CA THR A 42 3.60 7.86 -19.80
C THR A 42 2.20 7.98 -20.36
N PHE A 43 1.21 7.67 -19.53
CA PHE A 43 -0.17 7.89 -19.94
C PHE A 43 -0.66 9.29 -19.57
N ILE A 44 -1.57 9.80 -20.39
CA ILE A 44 -2.32 11.03 -20.15
C ILE A 44 -3.80 10.74 -20.44
N PHE A 45 -4.69 11.21 -19.57
CA PHE A 45 -6.12 11.03 -19.76
C PHE A 45 -6.92 12.28 -19.37
N GLY A 46 -8.15 12.29 -19.81
CA GLY A 46 -9.10 13.38 -19.60
C GLY A 46 -10.32 13.24 -20.47
N ASN A 47 -10.96 14.34 -20.78
CA ASN A 47 -12.16 14.35 -21.61
C ASN A 47 -12.19 15.52 -22.60
N ILE A 48 -12.95 15.34 -23.67
CA ILE A 48 -13.23 16.39 -24.65
C ILE A 48 -14.73 16.53 -24.89
N SER A 49 -15.14 17.70 -25.36
CA SER A 49 -16.49 17.97 -25.86
C SER A 49 -16.39 18.77 -27.16
N PRO A 50 -17.12 18.41 -28.25
CA PRO A 50 -17.94 17.20 -28.38
C PRO A 50 -17.10 15.92 -28.47
N SER A 51 -17.64 14.80 -28.00
CA SER A 51 -16.95 13.49 -28.00
C SER A 51 -16.65 12.95 -29.40
N THR A 52 -17.30 13.49 -30.43
CA THR A 52 -17.13 13.10 -31.85
C THR A 52 -16.03 13.88 -32.55
N ALA A 53 -15.45 14.91 -31.92
CA ALA A 53 -14.38 15.71 -32.51
C ALA A 53 -13.11 14.89 -32.76
N VAL A 54 -12.39 15.19 -33.84
CA VAL A 54 -11.04 14.62 -34.04
C VAL A 54 -10.10 15.28 -33.04
N PHE A 55 -9.48 14.45 -32.20
CA PHE A 55 -8.60 14.87 -31.13
C PHE A 55 -7.16 14.41 -31.38
N LEU A 56 -6.23 15.33 -31.24
CA LEU A 56 -4.80 15.10 -31.36
C LEU A 56 -4.09 15.48 -30.08
N ILE A 57 -3.07 14.71 -29.68
CA ILE A 57 -2.11 15.10 -28.63
C ILE A 57 -0.71 15.03 -29.24
N ASN A 58 0.03 16.14 -29.24
CA ASN A 58 1.35 16.27 -29.85
C ASN A 58 1.38 15.77 -31.32
N GLY A 59 0.28 15.92 -32.04
CA GLY A 59 0.12 15.49 -33.44
C GLY A 59 -0.32 14.03 -33.62
N GLU A 60 -0.37 13.23 -32.57
CA GLU A 60 -0.89 11.85 -32.60
C GLU A 60 -2.42 11.83 -32.41
N LYS A 61 -3.13 11.10 -33.27
CA LYS A 61 -4.59 10.96 -33.18
C LYS A 61 -4.96 10.06 -31.99
N ILE A 62 -5.81 10.58 -31.12
CA ILE A 62 -6.23 9.89 -29.91
C ILE A 62 -7.65 9.34 -30.07
N ALA A 63 -7.84 8.08 -29.65
CA ALA A 63 -9.16 7.48 -29.57
C ALA A 63 -9.95 8.09 -28.41
N VAL A 64 -11.17 8.55 -28.69
CA VAL A 64 -12.09 9.14 -27.72
C VAL A 64 -13.28 8.20 -27.54
N HIS A 65 -13.65 7.95 -26.30
CA HIS A 65 -14.84 7.15 -25.97
C HIS A 65 -16.12 7.97 -26.23
N SER A 66 -17.25 7.28 -26.38
CA SER A 66 -18.56 7.91 -26.66
C SER A 66 -18.97 8.97 -25.64
N ASN A 67 -18.55 8.83 -24.37
CA ASN A 67 -18.79 9.82 -23.32
C ASN A 67 -17.85 11.04 -23.36
N GLY A 68 -16.87 11.07 -24.27
CA GLY A 68 -15.85 12.12 -24.35
C GLY A 68 -14.53 11.80 -23.65
N GLY A 69 -14.47 10.73 -22.85
CA GLY A 69 -13.27 10.31 -22.12
C GLY A 69 -12.20 9.77 -23.06
N PHE A 70 -10.94 10.04 -22.77
CA PHE A 70 -9.79 9.50 -23.49
C PHE A 70 -8.67 9.08 -22.54
N ILE A 71 -7.85 8.13 -22.98
CA ILE A 71 -6.55 7.80 -22.40
C ILE A 71 -5.56 7.53 -23.53
N ALA A 72 -4.35 8.07 -23.42
CA ALA A 72 -3.28 7.88 -24.38
C ALA A 72 -1.96 7.54 -23.68
N TYR A 73 -1.14 6.68 -24.27
CA TYR A 73 0.19 6.31 -23.78
C TYR A 73 1.25 6.82 -24.73
N LEU A 74 1.86 7.95 -24.41
CA LEU A 74 2.64 8.77 -25.33
C LEU A 74 4.09 8.92 -24.89
N PRO A 75 5.02 9.11 -25.83
CA PRO A 75 6.42 9.41 -25.53
C PRO A 75 6.55 10.71 -24.72
N VAL A 76 7.52 10.72 -23.79
CA VAL A 76 7.94 11.89 -23.05
C VAL A 76 9.46 11.99 -23.03
N THR A 77 9.97 13.21 -22.85
CA THR A 77 11.41 13.47 -22.72
C THR A 77 11.73 13.99 -21.32
N ALA A 78 12.91 13.65 -20.81
CA ALA A 78 13.37 14.10 -19.51
C ALA A 78 13.47 15.64 -19.45
N GLY A 79 13.15 16.20 -18.29
CA GLY A 79 13.05 17.63 -18.05
C GLY A 79 11.62 18.16 -18.11
N ASP A 80 11.45 19.44 -18.42
CA ASP A 80 10.14 20.05 -18.60
C ASP A 80 9.53 19.56 -19.92
N PHE A 81 8.31 19.05 -19.86
CA PHE A 81 7.58 18.48 -20.99
C PHE A 81 6.16 19.03 -21.07
N ILE A 82 5.64 19.17 -22.28
CA ILE A 82 4.30 19.71 -22.52
C ILE A 82 3.53 18.75 -23.46
N PHE A 83 2.39 18.28 -23.00
CA PHE A 83 1.36 17.73 -23.87
C PHE A 83 0.51 18.88 -24.43
N THR A 84 0.32 18.91 -25.73
CA THR A 84 -0.54 19.87 -26.42
C THR A 84 -1.67 19.11 -27.10
N GLY A 85 -2.89 19.30 -26.58
CA GLY A 85 -4.11 18.78 -27.19
C GLY A 85 -4.67 19.77 -28.21
N ALA A 86 -5.23 19.27 -29.31
CA ALA A 86 -5.87 20.07 -30.35
C ALA A 86 -7.11 19.38 -30.89
N LEU A 87 -8.20 20.13 -31.10
CA LEU A 87 -9.39 19.72 -31.82
C LEU A 87 -9.39 20.33 -33.24
N GLU A 88 -10.19 19.76 -34.14
CA GLU A 88 -10.31 20.21 -35.54
C GLU A 88 -10.89 21.61 -35.69
N ASP A 89 -11.62 22.13 -34.70
CA ASP A 89 -12.15 23.49 -34.66
C ASP A 89 -11.10 24.56 -34.26
N GLY A 90 -9.85 24.14 -34.02
CA GLY A 90 -8.74 25.00 -33.57
C GLY A 90 -8.64 25.17 -32.05
N THR A 91 -9.52 24.56 -31.27
CA THR A 91 -9.41 24.56 -29.81
C THR A 91 -8.14 23.83 -29.38
N THR A 92 -7.36 24.43 -28.49
CA THR A 92 -6.13 23.82 -27.94
C THR A 92 -6.09 23.89 -26.41
N ALA A 93 -5.44 22.93 -25.80
CA ALA A 93 -5.12 22.92 -24.38
C ALA A 93 -3.71 22.36 -24.16
N GLN A 94 -3.06 22.78 -23.07
CA GLN A 94 -1.73 22.30 -22.73
C GLN A 94 -1.72 21.71 -21.31
N ARG A 95 -0.87 20.69 -21.14
CA ARG A 95 -0.56 20.09 -19.85
C ARG A 95 0.95 20.02 -19.69
N ARG A 96 1.47 20.75 -18.70
CA ARG A 96 2.90 20.77 -18.38
C ARG A 96 3.18 19.77 -17.27
N LEU A 97 4.32 19.09 -17.38
CA LEU A 97 4.83 18.18 -16.37
C LEU A 97 6.35 18.19 -16.37
N LYS A 98 6.93 17.68 -15.31
CA LYS A 98 8.38 17.49 -15.20
C LYS A 98 8.69 16.00 -15.15
N VAL A 99 9.35 15.49 -16.19
CA VAL A 99 9.88 14.12 -16.20
C VAL A 99 11.23 14.14 -15.50
N ARG A 100 11.40 13.34 -14.43
CA ARG A 100 12.70 13.30 -13.74
C ARG A 100 13.81 12.98 -14.73
N LEU A 101 14.90 13.71 -14.63
CA LEU A 101 16.11 13.36 -15.34
C LEU A 101 16.59 11.99 -14.86
N PRO A 102 17.00 11.07 -15.76
CA PRO A 102 17.83 9.94 -15.34
C PRO A 102 18.98 10.53 -14.52
N ALA A 103 19.37 9.87 -13.43
CA ALA A 103 20.43 10.38 -12.55
C ALA A 103 21.61 10.85 -13.42
N GLU A 104 21.92 12.15 -13.36
CA GLU A 104 22.82 12.81 -14.32
C GLU A 104 24.13 12.06 -14.49
N THR A 105 24.50 11.77 -15.74
CA THR A 105 25.89 11.55 -16.11
C THR A 105 26.56 12.91 -16.00
N ALA A 106 27.51 13.04 -15.10
CA ALA A 106 28.20 14.31 -14.88
C ALA A 106 28.89 14.78 -16.18
N SER A 107 28.56 16.00 -16.61
CA SER A 107 29.17 16.60 -17.81
C SER A 107 30.68 16.78 -17.61
N SER A 108 31.45 16.45 -18.65
CA SER A 108 32.91 16.56 -18.65
C SER A 108 33.44 18.02 -18.84
N THR A 109 32.55 18.97 -19.10
CA THR A 109 32.93 20.39 -19.38
C THR A 109 32.66 21.26 -18.16
N GLY A 110 33.73 21.70 -17.47
CA GLY A 110 33.66 22.60 -16.33
C GLY A 110 34.64 22.26 -15.20
N ALA A 111 34.51 22.94 -14.04
CA ALA A 111 35.27 22.63 -12.85
C ALA A 111 35.03 21.20 -12.38
N LEU A 112 36.08 20.51 -11.91
CA LEU A 112 35.99 19.17 -11.38
C LEU A 112 34.95 19.14 -10.23
N LYS A 113 33.98 18.23 -10.32
CA LYS A 113 32.94 18.01 -9.31
C LYS A 113 33.08 16.62 -8.73
N LEU A 114 32.84 16.50 -7.44
CA LEU A 114 32.69 15.22 -6.73
C LEU A 114 31.71 15.45 -5.57
N GLU A 115 30.74 14.56 -5.40
CA GLU A 115 29.74 14.64 -4.34
C GLU A 115 29.31 13.22 -3.93
N PHE A 116 29.12 12.98 -2.64
CA PHE A 116 28.54 11.71 -2.18
C PHE A 116 27.06 11.64 -2.52
N THR A 117 26.64 10.50 -3.05
CA THR A 117 25.22 10.14 -3.27
C THR A 117 24.70 9.18 -2.20
N SER A 118 25.62 8.59 -1.40
CA SER A 118 25.28 7.84 -0.19
C SER A 118 25.59 8.65 1.07
N TYR A 119 25.06 8.21 2.19
CA TYR A 119 25.31 8.82 3.52
C TYR A 119 24.95 10.31 3.59
N GLY A 120 23.80 10.66 3.04
CA GLY A 120 23.22 12.00 3.18
C GLY A 120 22.74 12.33 4.59
N ALA A 121 22.55 11.29 5.45
CA ALA A 121 22.18 11.37 6.85
C ALA A 121 23.07 10.45 7.69
N ASP A 122 23.07 10.67 9.03
CA ASP A 122 23.82 9.86 9.98
C ASP A 122 23.43 8.39 9.89
N SER A 123 24.44 7.53 9.96
CA SER A 123 24.28 6.08 9.83
C SER A 123 25.05 5.35 10.92
N GLU A 124 24.44 4.30 11.45
CA GLU A 124 25.06 3.36 12.37
C GLU A 124 25.20 2.00 11.67
N VAL A 125 26.38 1.43 11.72
CA VAL A 125 26.69 0.13 11.13
C VAL A 125 27.32 -0.78 12.17
N PHE A 126 27.29 -2.08 11.94
CA PHE A 126 27.81 -3.09 12.85
C PHE A 126 28.89 -3.93 12.14
N ARG A 127 29.71 -4.62 12.94
CA ARG A 127 30.70 -5.57 12.39
C ARG A 127 30.09 -6.55 11.41
N GLY A 128 30.78 -6.80 10.30
CA GLY A 128 30.30 -7.66 9.23
C GLY A 128 29.47 -6.96 8.17
N ASP A 129 28.96 -5.74 8.45
CA ASP A 129 28.22 -4.93 7.48
C ASP A 129 29.12 -4.47 6.34
N TYR A 130 28.49 -4.15 5.21
CA TYR A 130 29.16 -3.51 4.09
C TYR A 130 28.78 -2.03 4.02
N LEU A 131 29.80 -1.16 4.13
CA LEU A 131 29.67 0.24 3.75
C LEU A 131 29.65 0.32 2.22
N LYS A 132 28.46 0.53 1.66
CA LYS A 132 28.28 0.77 0.22
C LYS A 132 28.41 2.26 -0.05
N ILE A 133 29.56 2.67 -0.59
CA ILE A 133 29.93 4.07 -0.77
C ILE A 133 29.71 4.46 -2.23
N THR A 134 28.88 5.46 -2.45
CA THR A 134 28.58 5.96 -3.79
C THR A 134 28.81 7.46 -3.88
N ALA A 135 29.39 7.88 -5.00
CA ALA A 135 29.59 9.29 -5.31
C ALA A 135 29.34 9.57 -6.79
N ALA A 136 28.95 10.79 -7.10
CA ALA A 136 28.85 11.31 -8.46
C ALA A 136 29.90 12.41 -8.68
N GLY A 137 30.49 12.46 -9.87
CA GLY A 137 31.51 13.45 -10.15
C GLY A 137 31.94 13.48 -11.61
N SER A 138 32.95 14.26 -11.92
CA SER A 138 33.51 14.35 -13.28
C SER A 138 33.96 12.97 -13.76
N PRO A 139 33.55 12.51 -14.96
CA PRO A 139 33.80 11.16 -15.45
C PRO A 139 35.27 10.90 -15.78
N SER A 140 35.62 9.62 -15.91
CA SER A 140 36.95 9.11 -16.31
C SER A 140 38.07 9.60 -15.39
N ARG A 141 37.81 9.56 -14.06
CA ARG A 141 38.80 9.95 -13.04
C ARG A 141 39.08 8.78 -12.09
N GLU A 142 40.30 8.75 -11.56
CA GLU A 142 40.61 7.86 -10.44
C GLU A 142 40.13 8.52 -9.15
N ALA A 143 39.15 7.88 -8.50
CA ALA A 143 38.59 8.31 -7.22
C ALA A 143 39.01 7.40 -6.09
N VAL A 144 39.23 7.97 -4.92
CA VAL A 144 39.44 7.25 -3.66
C VAL A 144 38.56 7.81 -2.56
N CYS A 145 38.19 6.98 -1.59
CA CYS A 145 37.48 7.43 -0.40
C CYS A 145 38.20 6.96 0.88
N SER A 146 37.95 7.67 1.96
CA SER A 146 38.51 7.34 3.28
C SER A 146 37.50 7.56 4.38
N LEU A 147 37.58 6.75 5.41
CA LEU A 147 36.87 6.91 6.69
C LEU A 147 37.94 6.91 7.78
N GLU A 148 38.08 8.05 8.45
CA GLU A 148 39.13 8.22 9.46
C GLU A 148 39.02 7.17 10.56
N GLY A 149 40.15 6.54 10.88
CA GLY A 149 40.23 5.45 11.87
C GLY A 149 39.87 4.06 11.34
N VAL A 150 39.40 3.93 10.07
CA VAL A 150 38.96 2.64 9.51
C VAL A 150 39.73 2.28 8.24
N PHE A 151 39.69 3.15 7.23
CA PHE A 151 40.42 2.93 5.98
C PHE A 151 40.86 4.25 5.34
N LYS A 152 41.96 4.19 4.61
CA LYS A 152 42.49 5.32 3.87
C LYS A 152 42.64 4.97 2.39
N ASP A 153 42.23 5.89 1.53
CA ASP A 153 42.39 5.81 0.08
C ASP A 153 41.86 4.51 -0.57
N LEU A 154 40.71 4.03 -0.09
CA LEU A 154 40.00 2.93 -0.72
C LEU A 154 39.60 3.32 -2.14
N ALA A 155 40.03 2.54 -3.13
CA ALA A 155 39.72 2.81 -4.53
C ALA A 155 38.21 2.77 -4.81
N MET A 156 37.72 3.74 -5.56
CA MET A 156 36.35 3.76 -6.07
C MET A 156 36.36 3.44 -7.56
N THR A 157 35.52 2.51 -7.96
CA THR A 157 35.36 2.08 -9.37
C THR A 157 34.25 2.88 -10.03
N GLU A 158 34.51 3.44 -11.21
CA GLU A 158 33.50 4.09 -12.01
C GLU A 158 32.65 3.05 -12.76
N VAL A 159 31.32 3.08 -12.57
CA VAL A 159 30.38 2.11 -13.16
C VAL A 159 29.12 2.80 -13.67
N PRO A 160 28.80 2.68 -14.99
CA PRO A 160 29.69 2.21 -16.05
C PRO A 160 30.87 3.15 -16.30
N PRO A 161 31.95 2.72 -16.95
CA PRO A 161 33.07 3.57 -17.29
C PRO A 161 32.64 4.84 -18.05
N GLY A 162 33.14 6.00 -17.64
CA GLY A 162 32.79 7.31 -18.25
C GLY A 162 31.43 7.88 -17.76
N SER A 163 30.78 7.26 -16.80
CA SER A 163 29.48 7.71 -16.28
C SER A 163 29.58 8.80 -15.20
N GLY A 164 30.77 8.99 -14.63
CA GLY A 164 30.94 9.83 -13.44
C GLY A 164 30.32 9.26 -12.16
N ARG A 165 29.89 7.98 -12.15
CA ARG A 165 29.36 7.29 -10.96
C ARG A 165 30.42 6.38 -10.37
N TYR A 166 30.78 6.65 -9.12
CA TYR A 166 31.86 5.97 -8.41
C TYR A 166 31.34 5.13 -7.27
N TYR A 167 31.82 3.89 -7.17
CA TYR A 167 31.41 2.90 -6.17
C TYR A 167 32.60 2.34 -5.43
N ALA A 168 32.48 2.21 -4.13
CA ALA A 168 33.36 1.42 -3.30
C ALA A 168 32.55 0.61 -2.29
N SER A 169 33.12 -0.49 -1.82
CA SER A 169 32.53 -1.30 -0.77
C SER A 169 33.60 -1.67 0.25
N TYR A 170 33.27 -1.50 1.52
CA TYR A 170 34.15 -1.88 2.62
C TYR A 170 33.39 -2.74 3.62
N ARG A 171 33.92 -3.91 3.96
CA ARG A 171 33.34 -4.75 5.01
C ARG A 171 33.89 -4.32 6.36
N VAL A 172 33.00 -3.93 7.29
CA VAL A 172 33.37 -3.54 8.65
C VAL A 172 33.95 -4.75 9.39
N LYS A 173 35.17 -4.58 9.95
CA LYS A 173 35.91 -5.61 10.67
C LYS A 173 35.75 -5.45 12.18
N ASP A 174 36.09 -6.48 12.94
CA ASP A 174 36.02 -6.44 14.41
C ASP A 174 36.81 -5.30 15.07
N PRO A 175 38.02 -4.92 14.63
CA PRO A 175 38.77 -3.82 15.25
C PRO A 175 38.29 -2.44 14.81
N ASP A 176 37.41 -2.32 13.83
CA ASP A 176 36.98 -1.04 13.31
C ASP A 176 36.10 -0.31 14.36
N GLN A 177 36.50 0.88 14.75
CA GLN A 177 35.79 1.70 15.73
C GLN A 177 35.72 3.14 15.26
N VAL A 178 34.53 3.68 15.19
CA VAL A 178 34.28 5.09 14.86
C VAL A 178 33.05 5.56 15.61
N THR A 179 33.16 6.66 16.32
CA THR A 179 32.06 7.24 17.12
C THR A 179 31.20 8.24 16.34
N GLY A 180 31.61 8.57 15.11
CA GLY A 180 30.90 9.49 14.24
C GLY A 180 31.85 10.29 13.34
N SER A 181 32.33 9.71 12.24
CA SER A 181 33.20 10.35 11.25
C SER A 181 32.52 10.49 9.90
N GLU A 182 32.88 11.57 9.19
CA GLU A 182 32.42 11.77 7.82
C GLU A 182 33.28 10.94 6.86
N LEU A 183 32.66 10.40 5.81
CA LEU A 183 33.42 9.92 4.65
C LEU A 183 34.03 11.09 3.90
N SER A 184 35.26 10.93 3.46
CA SER A 184 35.91 11.84 2.53
C SER A 184 36.20 11.12 1.22
N ALA A 185 36.03 11.80 0.09
CA ALA A 185 36.40 11.28 -1.23
C ALA A 185 37.20 12.36 -1.97
N ARG A 186 38.12 11.91 -2.84
CA ARG A 186 38.91 12.80 -3.68
C ARG A 186 39.30 12.11 -4.98
N PHE A 187 39.50 12.90 -6.02
CA PHE A 187 40.19 12.41 -7.20
C PHE A 187 41.70 12.39 -6.94
N LYS A 188 42.36 11.34 -7.40
CA LYS A 188 43.82 11.31 -7.38
C LYS A 188 44.35 12.43 -8.31
N ALA A 189 45.13 13.34 -7.77
CA ALA A 189 45.73 14.41 -8.54
C ALA A 189 47.00 13.91 -9.24
N GLY A 190 47.16 14.19 -10.55
CA GLY A 190 48.46 14.15 -11.20
C GLY A 190 49.35 15.32 -10.71
N LEU A 191 50.64 15.30 -11.01
CA LEU A 191 51.64 16.27 -10.51
C LEU A 191 51.27 17.75 -10.70
N PHE A 192 50.31 18.09 -11.57
CA PHE A 192 49.89 19.47 -11.88
C PHE A 192 48.37 19.68 -11.94
N ALA A 193 47.56 18.72 -11.45
CA ALA A 193 46.11 18.82 -11.55
C ALA A 193 45.47 19.22 -10.22
N ARG A 194 44.54 20.19 -10.23
CA ARG A 194 43.66 20.48 -9.10
C ARG A 194 42.72 19.30 -8.91
N GLY A 195 42.69 18.71 -7.71
CA GLY A 195 41.76 17.65 -7.34
C GLY A 195 40.44 18.23 -6.82
N ALA A 196 39.30 17.56 -7.11
CA ALA A 196 38.08 17.80 -6.37
C ALA A 196 38.03 16.84 -5.18
N SER A 197 37.44 17.31 -4.07
CA SER A 197 37.20 16.52 -2.87
C SER A 197 35.77 16.76 -2.37
N ALA A 198 35.21 15.76 -1.70
CA ALA A 198 33.90 15.82 -1.08
C ALA A 198 33.92 15.20 0.32
N ARG A 199 32.95 15.60 1.14
CA ARG A 199 32.63 14.93 2.41
C ARG A 199 31.17 14.52 2.42
N SER A 200 30.85 13.42 3.08
CA SER A 200 29.45 13.02 3.32
C SER A 200 28.77 14.04 4.24
N ARG A 201 27.47 14.26 4.03
CA ARG A 201 26.67 15.11 4.94
C ARG A 201 26.41 14.40 6.27
N GLY A 202 26.15 13.09 6.21
CA GLY A 202 25.95 12.25 7.37
C GLY A 202 27.27 11.69 7.89
N ARG A 203 27.26 11.36 9.18
CA ARG A 203 28.38 10.75 9.89
C ARG A 203 28.15 9.24 10.01
N ILE A 204 29.22 8.47 9.96
CA ILE A 204 29.18 7.03 10.16
C ILE A 204 29.66 6.72 11.59
N LYS A 205 28.86 5.92 12.30
CA LYS A 205 29.21 5.35 13.59
C LYS A 205 29.30 3.83 13.44
N ILE A 206 30.39 3.23 13.89
CA ILE A 206 30.55 1.79 13.97
C ILE A 206 30.22 1.34 15.40
N LEU A 207 29.20 0.48 15.53
CA LEU A 207 28.74 -0.01 16.80
C LEU A 207 29.58 -1.22 17.25
N ASN A 208 30.11 -1.17 18.46
CA ASN A 208 30.86 -2.30 19.07
C ASN A 208 29.94 -3.40 19.59
N GLN A 209 28.74 -3.01 20.00
CA GLN A 209 27.69 -3.91 20.48
C GLN A 209 26.32 -3.37 20.07
N PRO A 210 25.33 -4.24 19.89
CA PRO A 210 23.97 -3.81 19.65
C PRO A 210 23.43 -2.97 20.82
N SER A 211 22.42 -2.14 20.57
CA SER A 211 21.74 -1.35 21.58
C SER A 211 20.32 -1.86 21.81
N LEU A 212 19.80 -1.65 23.03
CA LEU A 212 18.44 -2.01 23.37
C LEU A 212 17.53 -0.81 23.18
N VAL A 213 16.42 -1.01 22.47
CA VAL A 213 15.37 0.00 22.29
C VAL A 213 14.02 -0.63 22.58
N GLU A 214 13.01 0.20 22.82
CA GLU A 214 11.63 -0.26 22.95
C GLU A 214 10.69 0.54 22.04
N THR A 215 9.59 -0.06 21.66
CA THR A 215 8.54 0.58 20.88
C THR A 215 7.85 1.68 21.69
N SER A 216 7.66 2.88 21.09
CA SER A 216 7.23 4.10 21.80
C SER A 216 5.76 4.46 21.57
N THR A 217 5.08 3.81 20.62
CA THR A 217 3.67 4.06 20.25
C THR A 217 2.84 2.77 20.28
N ASP A 218 1.52 2.88 20.23
CA ASP A 218 0.61 1.75 20.40
C ASP A 218 0.58 0.81 19.20
N THR A 219 1.07 1.25 18.05
CA THR A 219 1.30 0.41 16.88
C THR A 219 2.61 0.82 16.21
N VAL A 220 3.58 -0.07 16.25
CA VAL A 220 4.88 0.09 15.59
C VAL A 220 5.04 -0.99 14.54
N ILE A 221 5.28 -0.56 13.32
CA ILE A 221 5.39 -1.45 12.16
C ILE A 221 6.87 -1.74 11.88
N LEU A 222 7.23 -3.02 11.91
CA LEU A 222 8.51 -3.49 11.42
C LEU A 222 8.34 -4.03 10.01
N LYS A 223 9.32 -3.75 9.15
CA LYS A 223 9.39 -4.22 7.75
C LYS A 223 10.53 -5.20 7.57
N ASN A 224 10.42 -6.10 6.58
CA ASN A 224 11.46 -7.09 6.28
C ASN A 224 12.66 -6.51 5.50
N ALA A 225 12.54 -5.30 4.96
CA ALA A 225 13.59 -4.54 4.29
C ALA A 225 13.28 -3.05 4.38
N VAL A 226 14.21 -2.16 3.98
CA VAL A 226 14.02 -0.69 3.97
C VAL A 226 12.76 -0.31 3.18
N ASP A 227 12.61 -0.84 1.97
CA ASP A 227 11.44 -0.66 1.11
C ASP A 227 10.60 -1.95 1.03
N GLY A 228 10.69 -2.81 2.05
CA GLY A 228 10.05 -4.11 2.07
C GLY A 228 8.62 -4.09 2.59
N GLY A 229 8.01 -5.28 2.55
CA GLY A 229 6.68 -5.53 3.09
C GLY A 229 6.62 -5.48 4.61
N TYR A 230 5.41 -5.41 5.13
CA TYR A 230 5.15 -5.44 6.57
C TYR A 230 5.52 -6.81 7.16
N MET A 231 6.19 -6.81 8.31
CA MET A 231 6.60 -8.03 9.02
C MET A 231 5.88 -8.20 10.36
N MET A 232 5.92 -7.16 11.21
CA MET A 232 5.33 -7.18 12.54
C MET A 232 4.55 -5.89 12.81
N PHE A 233 3.52 -6.01 13.62
CA PHE A 233 2.76 -4.89 14.19
C PHE A 233 2.84 -5.03 15.72
N LEU A 234 3.68 -4.24 16.34
CA LEU A 234 4.02 -4.38 17.75
C LEU A 234 3.41 -3.24 18.58
N PRO A 235 2.86 -3.55 19.76
CA PRO A 235 2.37 -2.52 20.68
C PRO A 235 3.54 -1.79 21.38
N ARG A 236 3.22 -0.74 22.12
CA ARG A 236 4.16 -0.01 22.98
C ARG A 236 4.88 -0.90 24.00
N GLY A 237 6.17 -0.61 24.24
CA GLY A 237 6.98 -1.25 25.29
C GLY A 237 7.53 -2.62 24.91
N VAL A 238 7.49 -3.01 23.63
CA VAL A 238 8.18 -4.22 23.14
C VAL A 238 9.66 -3.91 22.98
N LYS A 239 10.49 -4.75 23.59
CA LYS A 239 11.95 -4.63 23.54
C LYS A 239 12.50 -5.14 22.23
N LEU A 240 13.43 -4.39 21.64
CA LEU A 240 14.06 -4.68 20.36
C LEU A 240 15.57 -4.48 20.44
N VAL A 241 16.31 -5.30 19.71
CA VAL A 241 17.77 -5.24 19.61
C VAL A 241 18.17 -4.51 18.34
N SER A 242 18.74 -3.33 18.48
CA SER A 242 19.20 -2.52 17.35
C SER A 242 20.68 -2.74 17.06
N ASN A 243 21.02 -3.05 15.82
CA ASN A 243 22.40 -3.19 15.36
C ASN A 243 22.76 -2.28 14.19
N GLY A 244 21.95 -1.24 13.92
CA GLY A 244 22.24 -0.26 12.89
C GLY A 244 21.14 0.77 12.70
N ARG A 245 21.46 1.85 11.97
CA ARG A 245 20.53 2.91 11.59
C ARG A 245 20.95 3.54 10.27
N SER A 246 20.01 3.84 9.41
CA SER A 246 20.24 4.53 8.14
C SER A 246 18.97 5.20 7.65
N ASN A 247 19.09 6.44 7.15
CA ASN A 247 18.01 7.19 6.51
C ASN A 247 16.71 7.26 7.34
N GLY A 248 16.81 7.49 8.64
CA GLY A 248 15.66 7.58 9.55
C GLY A 248 15.04 6.22 9.92
N LEU A 249 15.61 5.12 9.45
CA LEU A 249 15.21 3.77 9.80
C LEU A 249 16.25 3.12 10.71
N ARG A 250 15.78 2.39 11.70
CA ARG A 250 16.58 1.58 12.61
C ARG A 250 16.50 0.12 12.22
N ARG A 251 17.66 -0.53 12.16
CA ARG A 251 17.77 -1.95 11.88
C ARG A 251 17.70 -2.76 13.16
N ILE A 252 16.81 -3.73 13.19
CA ILE A 252 16.55 -4.61 14.33
C ILE A 252 17.11 -6.00 13.99
N ALA A 253 18.01 -6.48 14.85
CA ALA A 253 18.53 -7.84 14.78
C ALA A 253 17.59 -8.77 15.53
N LEU A 254 16.94 -9.68 14.82
CA LEU A 254 16.11 -10.74 15.38
C LEU A 254 16.96 -12.02 15.65
N ALA A 255 16.38 -13.17 15.64
CA ALA A 255 17.11 -14.44 15.78
C ALA A 255 17.74 -14.89 14.45
N ASN A 256 18.90 -15.60 14.51
CA ASN A 256 19.53 -16.26 13.34
C ASN A 256 19.74 -15.37 12.12
N ASP A 257 20.36 -14.19 12.29
CA ASP A 257 20.62 -13.24 11.23
C ASP A 257 19.35 -12.65 10.54
N GLU A 258 18.17 -12.95 11.07
CA GLU A 258 16.93 -12.30 10.64
C GLU A 258 16.97 -10.82 11.02
N LEU A 259 16.67 -9.96 10.06
CA LEU A 259 16.67 -8.51 10.23
C LEU A 259 15.28 -7.94 9.98
N ALA A 260 14.96 -6.88 10.72
CA ALA A 260 13.79 -6.05 10.47
C ALA A 260 14.18 -4.57 10.48
N TRP A 261 13.31 -3.72 9.95
CA TRP A 261 13.50 -2.28 9.90
C TRP A 261 12.30 -1.58 10.50
N VAL A 262 12.56 -0.55 11.29
CA VAL A 262 11.55 0.26 11.96
C VAL A 262 11.88 1.74 11.80
N ASP A 263 10.87 2.59 11.72
CA ASP A 263 11.04 4.04 11.78
C ASP A 263 11.70 4.42 13.11
N ASP A 264 12.86 5.10 13.06
CA ASP A 264 13.63 5.48 14.24
C ASP A 264 12.84 6.36 15.22
N SER A 265 11.88 7.14 14.73
CA SER A 265 10.98 7.95 15.57
C SER A 265 9.95 7.14 16.37
N LYS A 266 9.77 5.86 16.03
CA LYS A 266 8.79 4.96 16.68
C LYS A 266 9.39 4.08 17.76
N VAL A 267 10.67 4.24 18.04
CA VAL A 267 11.39 3.51 19.09
C VAL A 267 12.20 4.48 19.95
N GLN A 268 12.45 4.10 21.20
CA GLN A 268 13.25 4.89 22.12
C GLN A 268 14.33 4.03 22.79
N PRO A 269 15.52 4.56 23.07
CA PRO A 269 16.57 3.86 23.80
C PRO A 269 16.11 3.50 25.22
N ILE A 270 16.50 2.32 25.69
CA ILE A 270 16.32 1.93 27.10
C ILE A 270 17.56 2.37 27.87
N ALA A 271 17.42 3.37 28.74
CA ALA A 271 18.52 3.90 29.52
C ALA A 271 19.08 2.85 30.51
N GLY A 272 20.42 2.76 30.61
CA GLY A 272 21.11 1.89 31.60
C GLY A 272 21.00 0.39 31.32
N ALA A 273 20.34 -0.03 30.24
CA ALA A 273 20.27 -1.42 29.87
C ALA A 273 21.62 -1.87 29.29
N GLN A 274 22.36 -2.63 30.09
CA GLN A 274 23.41 -3.48 29.57
C GLN A 274 22.74 -4.63 28.79
N PHE A 275 23.32 -5.00 27.69
CA PHE A 275 22.81 -6.04 26.82
C PHE A 275 22.95 -7.43 27.45
N PRO A 276 21.90 -8.00 28.06
CA PRO A 276 21.96 -9.35 28.60
C PRO A 276 21.19 -10.35 27.73
N PHE A 277 20.83 -9.97 26.49
CA PHE A 277 20.11 -10.90 25.58
C PHE A 277 20.98 -12.06 25.08
N ALA A 278 22.19 -12.23 25.58
CA ALA A 278 22.91 -13.48 25.38
C ALA A 278 22.09 -14.73 25.82
N TYR A 279 21.08 -14.53 26.67
CA TYR A 279 20.29 -15.62 27.25
C TYR A 279 18.79 -15.58 26.93
N GLY A 280 18.28 -14.50 26.23
CA GLY A 280 16.86 -14.35 25.95
C GLY A 280 15.98 -14.15 27.20
N SER A 281 14.70 -13.89 26.97
CA SER A 281 13.67 -13.87 28.00
C SER A 281 13.02 -15.25 28.09
N GLU A 282 12.80 -15.76 29.29
CA GLU A 282 12.20 -17.09 29.48
C GLU A 282 10.69 -17.06 29.24
N THR A 283 10.18 -18.15 28.65
CA THR A 283 8.74 -18.41 28.55
C THR A 283 8.26 -19.15 29.78
N GLY A 284 7.14 -18.72 30.36
CA GLY A 284 6.50 -19.37 31.49
C GLY A 284 5.31 -20.24 31.10
N SER A 285 4.38 -20.43 32.05
CA SER A 285 3.17 -21.24 31.82
C SER A 285 2.25 -20.66 30.76
N ILE A 286 1.49 -21.55 30.10
CA ILE A 286 0.42 -21.22 29.17
C ILE A 286 -0.92 -21.62 29.83
N ARG A 287 -1.90 -20.71 29.86
CA ARG A 287 -3.23 -20.94 30.38
C ARG A 287 -4.27 -20.64 29.33
N LEU A 288 -5.06 -21.64 28.97
CA LEU A 288 -6.19 -21.49 28.05
C LEU A 288 -7.46 -21.21 28.86
N LYS A 289 -8.36 -20.45 28.25
CA LYS A 289 -9.68 -20.14 28.75
C LYS A 289 -10.66 -20.07 27.58
N LYS A 290 -11.80 -20.72 27.71
CA LYS A 290 -12.92 -20.56 26.81
C LYS A 290 -13.46 -19.12 26.86
N THR A 291 -13.83 -18.57 25.71
CA THR A 291 -14.46 -17.26 25.57
C THR A 291 -15.67 -17.37 24.66
N ASP A 292 -16.46 -16.29 24.56
CA ASP A 292 -17.64 -16.25 23.68
C ASP A 292 -17.25 -16.29 22.19
N PHE A 293 -16.05 -15.84 21.84
CA PHE A 293 -15.52 -15.87 20.48
C PHE A 293 -14.73 -17.14 20.13
N GLY A 294 -14.35 -17.96 21.13
CA GLY A 294 -13.51 -19.14 20.94
C GLY A 294 -12.63 -19.40 22.16
N SER A 295 -11.30 -19.25 22.01
CA SER A 295 -10.32 -19.50 23.06
C SER A 295 -9.41 -18.30 23.27
N SER A 296 -8.95 -18.10 24.50
CA SER A 296 -7.91 -17.15 24.84
C SER A 296 -6.78 -17.85 25.58
N ALA A 297 -5.56 -17.74 25.10
CA ALA A 297 -4.37 -18.28 25.73
C ALA A 297 -3.52 -17.16 26.33
N ALA A 298 -3.18 -17.28 27.61
CA ALA A 298 -2.27 -16.38 28.31
C ALA A 298 -0.90 -17.05 28.45
N LEU A 299 0.10 -16.55 27.74
CA LEU A 299 1.49 -16.99 27.83
C LEU A 299 2.27 -16.03 28.71
N THR A 300 2.79 -16.51 29.84
CA THR A 300 3.61 -15.72 30.75
C THR A 300 5.00 -15.51 30.18
N LEU A 301 5.47 -14.27 30.14
CA LEU A 301 6.82 -13.88 29.70
C LEU A 301 7.49 -13.02 30.77
N TYR A 302 8.82 -12.92 30.73
CA TYR A 302 9.58 -12.01 31.62
C TYR A 302 9.67 -10.59 31.05
N ASP A 303 9.59 -10.48 29.71
CA ASP A 303 9.62 -9.21 28.98
C ASP A 303 8.54 -9.19 27.89
N ARG A 304 8.23 -7.99 27.39
CA ARG A 304 7.47 -7.86 26.16
C ARG A 304 8.39 -8.10 24.97
N LEU A 305 8.17 -9.20 24.30
CA LEU A 305 9.01 -9.68 23.18
C LEU A 305 8.34 -9.39 21.85
N PRO A 306 9.11 -9.17 20.78
CA PRO A 306 8.58 -9.15 19.42
C PRO A 306 8.12 -10.55 19.01
N TYR A 307 7.07 -10.57 18.20
CA TYR A 307 6.45 -11.81 17.74
C TYR A 307 5.97 -11.70 16.29
N THR A 308 5.90 -12.85 15.64
CA THR A 308 5.14 -13.07 14.41
C THR A 308 4.10 -14.15 14.64
N ALA A 309 3.10 -14.19 13.77
CA ALA A 309 2.09 -15.24 13.80
C ALA A 309 1.75 -15.69 12.38
N GLU A 310 1.57 -16.99 12.20
CA GLU A 310 1.27 -17.59 10.92
C GLU A 310 0.16 -18.64 11.08
N VAL A 311 -0.84 -18.57 10.18
CA VAL A 311 -1.96 -19.50 10.15
C VAL A 311 -1.64 -20.69 9.26
N PHE A 312 -1.74 -21.88 9.83
CA PHE A 312 -1.59 -23.16 9.15
C PHE A 312 -2.93 -23.88 9.02
N PRO A 313 -3.05 -24.96 8.22
CA PRO A 313 -4.27 -25.77 8.16
C PRO A 313 -4.71 -26.32 9.51
N TRP A 314 -3.76 -26.59 10.40
CA TRP A 314 -3.99 -27.17 11.71
C TRP A 314 -4.25 -26.13 12.83
N GLY A 315 -3.97 -24.84 12.59
CA GLY A 315 -4.14 -23.79 13.61
C GLY A 315 -3.22 -22.60 13.45
N LEU A 316 -2.69 -22.09 14.56
CA LEU A 316 -1.85 -20.88 14.64
C LEU A 316 -0.48 -21.19 15.23
N ARG A 317 0.58 -20.76 14.55
CA ARG A 317 1.92 -20.67 15.13
C ARG A 317 2.22 -19.24 15.55
N VAL A 318 2.67 -19.07 16.79
CA VAL A 318 3.22 -17.82 17.29
C VAL A 318 4.72 -18.00 17.48
N THR A 319 5.51 -17.17 16.84
CA THR A 319 6.97 -17.17 16.97
C THR A 319 7.39 -15.99 17.83
N LEU A 320 8.10 -16.27 18.92
CA LEU A 320 8.67 -15.29 19.84
C LEU A 320 10.14 -15.14 19.56
N TYR A 321 10.60 -13.91 19.42
CA TYR A 321 12.01 -13.60 19.28
C TYR A 321 12.59 -13.17 20.64
N TYR A 322 13.89 -13.38 20.84
CA TYR A 322 14.61 -13.18 22.09
C TYR A 322 14.05 -14.03 23.24
N ALA A 323 13.52 -15.21 22.94
CA ALA A 323 12.89 -16.10 23.88
C ALA A 323 13.69 -17.39 24.07
N ASN A 324 13.79 -17.85 25.31
CA ASN A 324 14.23 -19.19 25.70
C ASN A 324 13.03 -19.99 26.21
N GLN A 325 12.96 -21.23 25.78
CA GLN A 325 11.86 -22.13 26.12
C GLN A 325 12.06 -22.69 27.54
N HIS A 326 11.22 -22.24 28.48
CA HIS A 326 11.13 -22.75 29.84
C HIS A 326 9.70 -23.11 30.24
N THR A 327 8.78 -23.12 29.28
CA THR A 327 7.41 -23.56 29.50
C THR A 327 7.39 -25.03 29.90
N ASN A 328 6.83 -25.30 31.08
CA ASN A 328 6.70 -26.65 31.59
C ASN A 328 5.27 -27.03 31.96
N THR A 329 4.33 -26.09 31.82
CA THR A 329 2.94 -26.29 32.21
C THR A 329 2.01 -25.62 31.20
N VAL A 330 1.06 -26.39 30.68
CA VAL A 330 -0.10 -25.91 29.91
C VAL A 330 -1.35 -26.30 30.68
N VAL A 331 -2.17 -25.30 31.01
CA VAL A 331 -3.44 -25.50 31.70
C VAL A 331 -4.55 -25.31 30.69
N TYR A 332 -5.30 -26.36 30.41
CA TYR A 332 -6.46 -26.35 29.51
C TYR A 332 -7.74 -26.07 30.30
N ASP A 333 -8.63 -25.27 29.73
CA ASP A 333 -10.00 -25.14 30.19
C ASP A 333 -10.81 -26.32 29.63
N SER A 334 -11.44 -27.10 30.49
CA SER A 334 -12.23 -28.27 30.08
C SER A 334 -13.46 -27.91 29.20
N ALA A 335 -13.91 -26.66 29.24
CA ALA A 335 -15.00 -26.16 28.42
C ALA A 335 -14.53 -25.65 27.03
N ASP A 336 -13.21 -25.53 26.81
CA ASP A 336 -12.64 -25.12 25.51
C ASP A 336 -12.72 -26.29 24.52
N THR A 337 -13.32 -26.03 23.38
CA THR A 337 -13.46 -27.00 22.29
C THR A 337 -12.74 -26.61 21.02
N LEU A 338 -12.16 -25.40 20.97
CA LEU A 338 -11.45 -24.90 19.80
C LEU A 338 -9.99 -25.35 19.79
N VAL A 339 -9.24 -25.12 20.86
CA VAL A 339 -7.83 -25.52 20.96
C VAL A 339 -7.74 -26.96 21.48
N ARG A 340 -7.20 -27.85 20.65
CA ARG A 340 -7.08 -29.29 20.94
C ARG A 340 -5.75 -29.62 21.62
N ASN A 341 -4.68 -28.92 21.21
CA ASN A 341 -3.35 -29.12 21.72
C ASN A 341 -2.53 -27.83 21.65
N VAL A 342 -1.56 -27.67 22.55
CA VAL A 342 -0.55 -26.63 22.50
C VAL A 342 0.81 -27.30 22.60
N SER A 343 1.64 -27.12 21.60
CA SER A 343 3.02 -27.57 21.59
C SER A 343 3.97 -26.36 21.47
N PHE A 344 5.18 -26.51 21.95
CA PHE A 344 6.18 -25.47 21.95
C PHE A 344 7.58 -26.04 21.81
N ARG A 345 8.46 -25.27 21.16
CA ARG A 345 9.85 -25.70 20.91
C ARG A 345 10.81 -24.53 20.84
N GLN A 346 12.05 -24.76 21.20
CA GLN A 346 13.16 -23.86 20.86
C GLN A 346 13.50 -24.08 19.38
N ALA A 347 13.08 -23.15 18.52
CA ALA A 347 13.29 -23.26 17.07
C ALA A 347 14.70 -22.84 16.65
N ALA A 348 15.31 -21.93 17.41
CA ALA A 348 16.68 -21.48 17.24
C ALA A 348 17.17 -20.81 18.54
N SER A 349 18.44 -20.43 18.59
CA SER A 349 18.91 -19.57 19.67
C SER A 349 18.04 -18.31 19.76
N ASN A 350 17.47 -18.04 20.93
CA ASN A 350 16.59 -16.91 21.18
C ASN A 350 15.31 -16.86 20.32
N LYS A 351 14.80 -18.01 19.84
CA LYS A 351 13.58 -18.11 19.05
C LYS A 351 12.73 -19.28 19.50
N VAL A 352 11.55 -19.01 20.04
CA VAL A 352 10.58 -20.01 20.50
C VAL A 352 9.36 -20.00 19.59
N GLU A 353 8.90 -21.16 19.19
CA GLU A 353 7.62 -21.34 18.50
C GLU A 353 6.63 -22.00 19.44
N VAL A 354 5.41 -21.46 19.42
CA VAL A 354 4.24 -22.00 20.14
C VAL A 354 3.15 -22.26 19.14
N ASP A 355 2.71 -23.52 19.05
CA ASP A 355 1.69 -23.99 18.12
C ASP A 355 0.37 -24.23 18.87
N PHE A 356 -0.69 -23.56 18.43
CA PHE A 356 -2.05 -23.75 18.91
C PHE A 356 -2.83 -24.54 17.86
N GLU A 357 -3.07 -25.82 18.13
CA GLU A 357 -3.76 -26.72 17.21
C GLU A 357 -5.27 -26.63 17.42
N THR A 358 -6.00 -26.18 16.41
CA THR A 358 -7.48 -26.03 16.45
C THR A 358 -8.19 -27.09 15.63
N GLY A 359 -7.49 -27.75 14.74
CA GLY A 359 -8.03 -28.66 13.75
C GLY A 359 -8.19 -28.02 12.37
N PRO A 360 -8.43 -28.83 11.34
CA PRO A 360 -8.46 -28.36 9.96
C PRO A 360 -9.46 -27.22 9.77
N ASP A 361 -8.96 -26.06 9.31
CA ASP A 361 -9.72 -24.85 8.97
C ASP A 361 -10.74 -24.38 10.03
N ALA A 362 -10.53 -24.75 11.30
CA ALA A 362 -11.39 -24.35 12.41
C ALA A 362 -11.11 -22.93 12.91
N LEU A 363 -9.91 -22.42 12.66
CA LEU A 363 -9.51 -21.08 13.05
C LEU A 363 -10.11 -20.05 12.10
N TRP A 364 -11.00 -19.20 12.63
CA TRP A 364 -11.62 -18.11 11.86
C TRP A 364 -10.76 -16.86 11.83
N GLY A 365 -10.01 -16.64 12.89
CA GLY A 365 -9.09 -15.52 13.04
C GLY A 365 -8.40 -15.56 14.39
N TYR A 366 -7.52 -14.59 14.63
CA TYR A 366 -6.78 -14.46 15.87
C TYR A 366 -6.44 -13.00 16.18
N ASN A 367 -6.11 -12.73 17.45
CA ASN A 367 -5.54 -11.47 17.89
C ASN A 367 -4.43 -11.75 18.91
N ILE A 368 -3.35 -10.98 18.84
CA ILE A 368 -2.24 -11.11 19.80
C ILE A 368 -1.99 -9.74 20.42
N SER A 369 -1.90 -9.71 21.73
CA SER A 369 -1.76 -8.46 22.47
C SER A 369 -1.00 -8.64 23.79
N TYR A 370 -0.55 -7.53 24.35
CA TYR A 370 -0.07 -7.42 25.72
C TYR A 370 -1.07 -6.59 26.54
N PRO A 371 -2.10 -7.22 27.15
CA PRO A 371 -3.16 -6.47 27.83
C PRO A 371 -2.61 -5.70 29.05
N ASN A 372 -3.16 -4.52 29.31
CA ASN A 372 -2.88 -3.69 30.49
C ASN A 372 -1.38 -3.46 30.77
N SER A 373 -0.59 -3.30 29.73
CA SER A 373 0.86 -3.15 29.85
C SER A 373 1.58 -4.32 30.55
N SER A 374 0.93 -5.48 30.64
CA SER A 374 1.50 -6.69 31.24
C SER A 374 2.62 -7.29 30.40
N ARG A 375 3.34 -8.24 31.00
CA ARG A 375 4.32 -9.10 30.31
C ARG A 375 3.70 -10.41 29.82
N THR A 376 2.38 -10.58 30.00
CA THR A 376 1.64 -11.74 29.49
C THR A 376 1.26 -11.49 28.04
N LEU A 377 1.69 -12.36 27.15
CA LEU A 377 1.22 -12.36 25.78
C LEU A 377 -0.13 -13.09 25.73
N GLN A 378 -1.17 -12.37 25.36
CA GLN A 378 -2.49 -12.95 25.15
C GLN A 378 -2.66 -13.27 23.68
N VAL A 379 -3.05 -14.52 23.40
CA VAL A 379 -3.36 -15.04 22.07
C VAL A 379 -4.82 -15.43 22.06
N ASP A 380 -5.65 -14.63 21.42
CA ASP A 380 -7.06 -14.89 21.23
C ASP A 380 -7.26 -15.62 19.90
N LEU A 381 -7.94 -16.77 19.94
CA LEU A 381 -8.24 -17.60 18.77
C LEU A 381 -9.75 -17.59 18.56
N ARG A 382 -10.19 -17.25 17.38
CA ARG A 382 -11.58 -17.10 17.05
C ARG A 382 -12.13 -18.33 16.34
N ALA A 383 -13.22 -18.87 16.85
CA ALA A 383 -13.98 -19.93 16.21
C ALA A 383 -14.84 -19.39 15.06
N ARG A 384 -15.19 -20.25 14.12
CA ARG A 384 -16.11 -19.90 13.03
C ARG A 384 -17.47 -19.46 13.59
N PRO A 385 -18.00 -18.29 13.20
CA PRO A 385 -19.33 -17.84 13.63
C PRO A 385 -20.42 -18.73 13.02
N ARG A 386 -21.56 -18.77 13.68
CA ARG A 386 -22.70 -19.59 13.26
C ARG A 386 -23.67 -18.75 12.44
N ALA A 387 -23.77 -19.06 11.16
CA ALA A 387 -24.81 -18.53 10.28
C ALA A 387 -26.05 -19.45 10.31
N ALA A 388 -27.20 -18.89 10.04
CA ALA A 388 -28.44 -19.68 9.96
C ALA A 388 -28.48 -20.67 8.78
N LEU A 389 -27.80 -20.30 7.66
CA LEU A 389 -27.67 -21.07 6.40
C LEU A 389 -29.01 -21.45 5.72
N SER A 390 -30.12 -20.90 6.18
CA SER A 390 -31.46 -21.20 5.66
C SER A 390 -32.14 -19.96 5.09
N TRP A 391 -32.79 -20.13 3.94
CA TRP A 391 -33.59 -19.07 3.33
C TRP A 391 -34.84 -18.78 4.17
N PRO A 392 -35.35 -17.51 4.21
CA PRO A 392 -34.89 -16.37 3.37
C PRO A 392 -33.71 -15.58 3.93
N ARG A 393 -33.22 -15.87 5.13
CA ARG A 393 -32.16 -15.08 5.81
C ARG A 393 -30.94 -15.93 6.18
N PRO A 394 -30.19 -16.44 5.18
CA PRO A 394 -29.11 -17.40 5.40
C PRO A 394 -27.92 -16.85 6.17
N LEU A 395 -27.73 -15.53 6.17
CA LEU A 395 -26.62 -14.85 6.86
C LEU A 395 -27.02 -14.33 8.25
N ASN A 396 -28.19 -14.73 8.77
CA ASN A 396 -28.55 -14.34 10.13
C ASN A 396 -27.55 -14.91 11.15
N GLY A 397 -27.06 -14.05 12.05
CA GLY A 397 -25.99 -14.34 13.01
C GLY A 397 -24.59 -13.94 12.51
N ILE A 398 -24.45 -13.36 11.31
CA ILE A 398 -23.19 -12.89 10.75
C ILE A 398 -23.16 -11.36 10.68
N THR A 399 -22.06 -10.78 11.13
CA THR A 399 -21.74 -9.34 10.98
C THR A 399 -20.72 -9.15 9.87
N VAL A 400 -21.07 -8.42 8.82
CA VAL A 400 -20.16 -8.07 7.73
C VAL A 400 -19.75 -6.61 7.87
N VAL A 401 -18.45 -6.35 7.87
CA VAL A 401 -17.91 -4.99 7.83
C VAL A 401 -17.53 -4.66 6.40
N LEU A 402 -18.16 -3.64 5.85
CA LEU A 402 -17.85 -3.07 4.54
C LEU A 402 -16.88 -1.90 4.73
N ASP A 403 -15.83 -1.91 3.94
CA ASP A 403 -14.81 -0.87 3.95
C ASP A 403 -14.76 -0.19 2.57
N PRO A 404 -15.57 0.86 2.34
CA PRO A 404 -15.42 1.68 1.14
C PRO A 404 -14.05 2.34 1.17
N GLY A 405 -13.15 1.91 0.26
CA GLY A 405 -11.76 2.35 0.25
C GLY A 405 -11.60 3.86 0.15
N HIS A 406 -10.44 4.34 0.56
CA HIS A 406 -10.00 5.72 0.53
C HIS A 406 -10.79 6.69 1.43
N SER A 407 -10.38 7.94 1.39
CA SER A 407 -10.93 9.03 2.19
C SER A 407 -11.37 10.17 1.26
N PRO A 408 -12.51 10.83 1.51
CA PRO A 408 -12.98 11.95 0.69
C PRO A 408 -12.21 13.26 0.98
N TYR A 409 -10.89 13.15 1.21
CA TYR A 409 -10.00 14.26 1.50
C TYR A 409 -8.78 14.24 0.60
N LEU A 410 -8.36 15.41 0.13
CA LEU A 410 -7.05 15.59 -0.48
C LEU A 410 -5.98 15.67 0.60
N LYS A 411 -4.87 14.97 0.40
CA LYS A 411 -3.67 15.06 1.25
C LYS A 411 -2.77 16.16 0.71
N CYS A 412 -2.61 17.22 1.46
CA CYS A 412 -1.84 18.39 1.05
C CYS A 412 -0.51 18.50 1.82
N GLU A 413 0.34 19.45 1.40
CA GLU A 413 1.58 19.77 2.08
C GLU A 413 1.36 20.03 3.58
N ASN A 414 2.38 19.77 4.41
CA ASN A 414 2.34 19.89 5.88
C ASN A 414 1.29 18.99 6.57
N ASN A 415 0.96 17.84 5.98
CA ASN A 415 -0.06 16.91 6.48
C ASN A 415 -1.47 17.52 6.63
N THR A 416 -1.75 18.60 5.93
CA THR A 416 -3.11 19.17 5.90
C THR A 416 -4.02 18.31 5.03
N ARG A 417 -5.30 18.23 5.41
CA ARG A 417 -6.33 17.51 4.66
C ARG A 417 -7.43 18.48 4.29
N LEU A 418 -7.78 18.52 3.02
CA LEU A 418 -8.87 19.34 2.50
C LEU A 418 -10.04 18.45 2.05
N PRO A 419 -11.27 18.66 2.55
CA PRO A 419 -12.44 17.94 2.04
C PRO A 419 -12.60 18.17 0.53
N MET A 420 -12.81 17.10 -0.23
CA MET A 420 -12.97 17.18 -1.69
C MET A 420 -14.20 18.01 -2.11
N ARG A 421 -15.18 18.18 -1.24
CA ARG A 421 -16.32 19.10 -1.45
C ARG A 421 -15.92 20.58 -1.39
N GLU A 422 -14.84 20.92 -0.67
CA GLU A 422 -14.37 22.29 -0.45
C GLU A 422 -13.23 22.68 -1.39
N ALA A 423 -12.50 21.69 -1.91
CA ALA A 423 -11.34 21.88 -2.76
C ALA A 423 -11.39 20.95 -3.97
N ARG A 424 -11.58 21.52 -5.16
CA ARG A 424 -11.56 20.75 -6.40
C ARG A 424 -10.15 20.23 -6.68
N TYR A 425 -10.03 18.93 -6.92
CA TYR A 425 -8.80 18.30 -7.36
C TYR A 425 -8.31 18.91 -8.67
N GLY A 426 -7.02 19.23 -8.76
CA GLY A 426 -6.44 19.91 -9.93
C GLY A 426 -6.78 21.39 -10.08
N SER A 427 -7.52 22.00 -9.13
CA SER A 427 -7.72 23.45 -9.11
C SER A 427 -6.41 24.19 -8.82
N PRO A 428 -6.29 25.51 -9.13
CA PRO A 428 -5.08 26.28 -8.84
C PRO A 428 -4.64 26.23 -7.36
N GLN A 429 -5.57 25.96 -6.44
CA GLN A 429 -5.29 25.85 -5.01
C GLN A 429 -4.69 24.49 -4.63
N THR A 430 -4.99 23.43 -5.38
CA THR A 430 -4.62 22.04 -5.06
C THR A 430 -3.59 21.46 -6.00
N ALA A 431 -3.47 21.96 -7.24
CA ALA A 431 -2.52 21.46 -8.23
C ALA A 431 -1.07 21.56 -7.73
N GLY A 432 -0.37 20.44 -7.76
CA GLY A 432 1.02 20.31 -7.30
C GLY A 432 1.24 20.43 -5.78
N ARG A 433 0.17 20.67 -4.99
CA ARG A 433 0.24 20.79 -3.52
C ARG A 433 -0.51 19.72 -2.77
N CYS A 434 -1.52 19.14 -3.42
CA CYS A 434 -2.37 18.13 -2.81
C CYS A 434 -2.39 16.88 -3.71
N THR A 435 -2.42 15.72 -3.06
CA THR A 435 -2.59 14.42 -3.73
C THR A 435 -3.96 13.86 -3.40
N LEU A 436 -4.56 13.16 -4.35
CA LEU A 436 -5.79 12.42 -4.13
C LEU A 436 -5.49 11.15 -3.32
N ASP A 437 -6.39 10.79 -2.43
CA ASP A 437 -6.40 9.48 -1.80
C ASP A 437 -7.31 8.56 -2.65
N GLY A 438 -6.71 7.74 -3.51
CA GLY A 438 -7.40 6.91 -4.49
C GLY A 438 -7.24 7.40 -5.93
N ALA A 439 -7.94 6.77 -6.84
CA ALA A 439 -7.88 7.03 -8.27
C ALA A 439 -8.95 8.04 -8.74
N VAL A 440 -8.68 8.64 -9.91
CA VAL A 440 -9.63 9.49 -10.64
C VAL A 440 -9.73 8.99 -12.09
N GLY A 441 -10.91 9.02 -12.64
CA GLY A 441 -11.17 8.66 -14.04
C GLY A 441 -11.14 9.85 -15.00
N PRO A 442 -11.16 9.58 -16.35
CA PRO A 442 -11.15 10.61 -17.38
C PRO A 442 -12.29 11.64 -17.30
N MET A 443 -13.45 11.24 -16.81
CA MET A 443 -14.62 12.11 -16.61
C MET A 443 -14.66 12.75 -15.22
N GLU A 444 -13.53 12.81 -14.52
CA GLU A 444 -13.41 13.30 -13.13
C GLU A 444 -14.23 12.48 -12.11
N THR A 445 -14.48 11.21 -12.39
CA THR A 445 -15.07 10.29 -11.42
C THR A 445 -14.03 9.93 -10.37
N PHE A 446 -14.34 10.09 -9.09
CA PHE A 446 -13.44 9.76 -7.98
C PHE A 446 -13.75 8.38 -7.41
N GLU A 447 -12.73 7.56 -7.29
CA GLU A 447 -12.81 6.21 -6.75
C GLU A 447 -13.53 6.14 -5.39
N VAL A 448 -13.23 7.07 -4.51
CA VAL A 448 -13.83 7.17 -3.16
C VAL A 448 -15.37 7.21 -3.20
N ASN A 449 -15.96 7.85 -4.21
CA ASN A 449 -17.41 7.95 -4.37
C ASN A 449 -18.00 6.66 -4.94
N VAL A 450 -17.33 6.06 -5.91
CA VAL A 450 -17.72 4.77 -6.52
C VAL A 450 -17.68 3.67 -5.48
N ASN A 451 -16.60 3.58 -4.69
CA ASN A 451 -16.46 2.60 -3.61
C ASN A 451 -17.62 2.70 -2.60
N LEU A 452 -18.00 3.92 -2.22
CA LEU A 452 -19.12 4.15 -1.30
C LEU A 452 -20.47 3.73 -1.93
N ALA A 453 -20.70 4.07 -3.19
CA ALA A 453 -21.94 3.72 -3.90
C ALA A 453 -22.13 2.20 -4.01
N ILE A 454 -21.08 1.45 -4.37
CA ILE A 454 -21.10 -0.02 -4.42
C ILE A 454 -21.33 -0.60 -3.01
N ALA A 455 -20.64 -0.07 -1.99
CA ALA A 455 -20.77 -0.54 -0.62
C ALA A 455 -22.20 -0.33 -0.06
N GLN A 456 -22.84 0.79 -0.39
CA GLN A 456 -24.23 1.05 0.03
C GLN A 456 -25.22 0.05 -0.58
N LYS A 457 -25.09 -0.25 -1.88
CA LYS A 457 -25.91 -1.29 -2.53
C LYS A 457 -25.65 -2.68 -1.95
N LEU A 458 -24.39 -3.01 -1.69
CA LEU A 458 -24.00 -4.27 -1.05
C LEU A 458 -24.59 -4.39 0.36
N LYS A 459 -24.59 -3.30 1.13
CA LYS A 459 -25.20 -3.24 2.45
C LYS A 459 -26.67 -3.64 2.40
N GLU A 460 -27.44 -3.07 1.49
CA GLU A 460 -28.86 -3.38 1.32
C GLU A 460 -29.09 -4.87 1.02
N LYS A 461 -28.29 -5.44 0.10
CA LYS A 461 -28.36 -6.88 -0.23
C LYS A 461 -28.05 -7.77 0.97
N LEU A 462 -26.95 -7.50 1.68
CA LEU A 462 -26.56 -8.30 2.83
C LEU A 462 -27.56 -8.20 3.98
N LEU A 463 -28.13 -7.02 4.22
CA LEU A 463 -29.22 -6.83 5.19
C LEU A 463 -30.45 -7.68 4.80
N SER A 464 -30.83 -7.71 3.52
CA SER A 464 -31.94 -8.54 3.04
C SER A 464 -31.71 -10.04 3.23
N LEU A 465 -30.44 -10.48 3.18
CA LEU A 465 -30.00 -11.84 3.44
C LEU A 465 -29.86 -12.17 4.93
N GLY A 466 -30.15 -11.21 5.81
CA GLY A 466 -30.16 -11.37 7.26
C GLY A 466 -28.86 -11.06 7.99
N ALA A 467 -27.80 -10.64 7.29
CA ALA A 467 -26.59 -10.19 7.94
C ALA A 467 -26.81 -8.90 8.74
N GLN A 468 -26.03 -8.71 9.79
CA GLN A 468 -25.75 -7.38 10.32
C GLN A 468 -24.65 -6.75 9.46
N VAL A 469 -24.81 -5.46 9.12
CA VAL A 469 -23.83 -4.78 8.27
C VAL A 469 -23.35 -3.52 8.96
N GLN A 470 -22.04 -3.44 9.14
CA GLN A 470 -21.34 -2.25 9.61
C GLN A 470 -20.51 -1.69 8.47
N MET A 471 -20.19 -0.41 8.53
CA MET A 471 -19.33 0.23 7.53
C MET A 471 -18.23 1.04 8.22
N THR A 472 -17.02 1.03 7.67
CA THR A 472 -15.91 1.84 8.19
C THR A 472 -16.15 3.33 7.98
N ARG A 473 -16.87 3.70 6.92
CA ARG A 473 -17.43 5.04 6.67
C ARG A 473 -18.76 4.93 5.93
N ASN A 474 -19.68 5.84 6.20
CA ASN A 474 -20.99 5.93 5.52
C ASN A 474 -21.13 7.16 4.62
N GLY A 475 -20.17 8.08 4.67
CA GLY A 475 -20.18 9.34 3.95
C GLY A 475 -18.79 9.96 3.85
N GLU A 476 -18.65 11.15 4.41
CA GLU A 476 -17.44 11.95 4.34
C GLU A 476 -16.47 11.75 5.52
N GLU A 477 -16.66 10.71 6.33
CA GLU A 477 -15.76 10.41 7.43
C GLU A 477 -14.35 10.07 6.90
N ASN A 478 -13.37 10.66 7.55
CA ASN A 478 -11.98 10.33 7.31
C ASN A 478 -11.55 9.19 8.23
N VAL A 479 -11.31 8.02 7.66
CA VAL A 479 -10.79 6.86 8.38
C VAL A 479 -9.41 6.53 7.86
N ASP A 480 -8.41 6.68 8.73
CA ASP A 480 -7.04 6.37 8.36
C ASP A 480 -6.86 4.88 8.06
N LEU A 481 -6.00 4.58 7.10
CA LEU A 481 -5.76 3.20 6.64
C LEU A 481 -5.39 2.26 7.79
N ALA A 482 -4.56 2.74 8.74
CA ALA A 482 -4.12 1.94 9.88
C ALA A 482 -5.23 1.65 10.91
N ASP A 483 -6.28 2.47 10.95
CA ASP A 483 -7.38 2.32 11.90
C ASP A 483 -8.48 1.39 11.40
N ARG A 484 -8.59 1.14 10.09
CA ARG A 484 -9.66 0.32 9.49
C ARG A 484 -9.71 -1.10 10.05
N PRO A 485 -8.59 -1.85 10.21
CA PRO A 485 -8.61 -3.17 10.82
C PRO A 485 -9.07 -3.18 12.28
N LYS A 486 -8.65 -2.18 13.06
CA LYS A 486 -9.08 -2.04 14.46
C LYS A 486 -10.56 -1.72 14.54
N LEU A 487 -11.03 -0.76 13.76
CA LEU A 487 -12.44 -0.37 13.69
C LEU A 487 -13.33 -1.57 13.33
N ALA A 488 -12.93 -2.36 12.33
CA ALA A 488 -13.68 -3.54 11.92
C ALA A 488 -13.83 -4.57 13.04
N ARG A 489 -12.79 -4.78 13.85
CA ARG A 489 -12.84 -5.64 15.03
C ARG A 489 -13.75 -5.06 16.11
N ASP A 490 -13.61 -3.76 16.41
CA ASP A 490 -14.38 -3.07 17.44
C ASP A 490 -15.88 -3.00 17.09
N LEU A 491 -16.24 -3.04 15.80
CA LEU A 491 -17.58 -3.17 15.27
C LEU A 491 -18.13 -4.63 15.32
N GLY A 492 -17.37 -5.57 15.86
CA GLY A 492 -17.79 -6.97 16.01
C GLY A 492 -17.88 -7.75 14.70
N GLY A 493 -17.12 -7.35 13.67
CA GLY A 493 -17.17 -7.99 12.35
C GLY A 493 -16.81 -9.47 12.35
N ASP A 494 -17.51 -10.24 11.53
CA ASP A 494 -17.19 -11.64 11.19
C ASP A 494 -16.50 -11.77 9.85
N LEU A 495 -16.77 -10.85 8.92
CA LEU A 495 -16.10 -10.69 7.64
C LEU A 495 -15.73 -9.24 7.41
N PHE A 496 -14.65 -9.02 6.69
CA PHE A 496 -14.23 -7.70 6.24
C PHE A 496 -14.08 -7.66 4.72
N LEU A 497 -14.80 -6.74 4.06
CA LEU A 497 -14.79 -6.56 2.61
C LEU A 497 -14.37 -5.13 2.27
N SER A 498 -13.14 -4.96 1.80
CA SER A 498 -12.62 -3.68 1.33
C SER A 498 -12.91 -3.52 -0.16
N ILE A 499 -13.60 -2.44 -0.53
CA ILE A 499 -14.12 -2.19 -1.87
C ILE A 499 -13.32 -1.08 -2.50
N HIS A 500 -12.68 -1.40 -3.63
CA HIS A 500 -11.78 -0.55 -4.38
C HIS A 500 -12.03 -0.63 -5.90
N ASN A 501 -11.40 0.30 -6.63
CA ASN A 501 -11.29 0.30 -8.07
C ASN A 501 -9.87 0.67 -8.46
N ASN A 502 -9.30 -0.09 -9.36
CA ASN A 502 -7.88 -0.12 -9.66
C ASN A 502 -7.38 1.11 -10.45
N ALA A 503 -6.09 1.33 -10.35
CA ALA A 503 -5.33 2.26 -11.18
C ALA A 503 -3.99 1.60 -11.55
N ILE A 504 -3.18 2.26 -12.38
CA ILE A 504 -1.81 1.85 -12.72
C ILE A 504 -0.83 2.99 -12.42
N GLY A 505 0.44 2.62 -12.24
CA GLY A 505 1.50 3.57 -11.94
C GLY A 505 2.02 4.31 -13.16
N ASP A 506 2.67 5.46 -12.93
CA ASP A 506 3.34 6.23 -13.97
C ASP A 506 4.35 5.38 -14.75
N GLY A 507 4.34 5.54 -16.08
CA GLY A 507 5.24 4.83 -16.98
C GLY A 507 4.79 3.41 -17.34
N GLU A 508 3.76 2.86 -16.70
CA GLU A 508 3.16 1.60 -17.10
C GLU A 508 2.24 1.81 -18.30
N ASP A 509 2.27 0.86 -19.25
CA ASP A 509 1.38 0.87 -20.40
C ASP A 509 -0.02 0.38 -20.00
N PRO A 510 -1.06 1.24 -20.08
CA PRO A 510 -2.43 0.85 -19.74
C PRO A 510 -3.02 -0.22 -20.66
N PHE A 511 -2.43 -0.42 -21.84
CA PHE A 511 -2.91 -1.33 -22.88
C PHE A 511 -2.08 -2.60 -23.02
N ALA A 512 -1.00 -2.76 -22.25
CA ALA A 512 -0.10 -3.91 -22.34
C ALA A 512 -0.81 -5.26 -22.05
N LEU A 513 -1.82 -5.24 -21.18
CA LEU A 513 -2.61 -6.42 -20.79
C LEU A 513 -4.09 -6.05 -20.71
N PRO A 514 -5.00 -7.01 -20.90
CA PRO A 514 -6.41 -6.82 -20.57
C PRO A 514 -6.56 -6.44 -19.09
N ARG A 515 -7.29 -5.38 -18.81
CA ARG A 515 -7.50 -4.82 -17.47
C ARG A 515 -8.95 -5.03 -17.04
N GLY A 516 -9.15 -5.50 -15.80
CA GLY A 516 -10.48 -5.74 -15.27
C GLY A 516 -10.49 -5.88 -13.75
N PHE A 517 -11.03 -6.98 -13.22
CA PHE A 517 -11.16 -7.17 -11.79
C PHE A 517 -10.09 -8.10 -11.21
N SER A 518 -9.79 -7.91 -9.93
CA SER A 518 -8.96 -8.83 -9.14
C SER A 518 -9.42 -8.86 -7.68
N ILE A 519 -9.22 -10.01 -7.03
CA ILE A 519 -9.57 -10.20 -5.62
C ILE A 519 -8.32 -10.55 -4.84
N TYR A 520 -8.03 -9.78 -3.79
CA TYR A 520 -6.84 -9.92 -2.98
C TYR A 520 -7.12 -10.49 -1.60
N HIS A 521 -6.22 -11.31 -1.13
CA HIS A 521 -6.13 -11.76 0.26
C HIS A 521 -4.69 -11.74 0.75
N TYR A 522 -4.48 -11.76 2.05
CA TYR A 522 -3.17 -11.92 2.67
C TYR A 522 -3.15 -13.16 3.57
N GLN A 523 -3.99 -13.22 4.58
CA GLN A 523 -4.03 -14.32 5.53
C GLN A 523 -4.56 -15.62 4.91
N ARG A 524 -4.04 -16.76 5.40
CA ARG A 524 -4.50 -18.07 4.93
C ARG A 524 -6.01 -18.27 5.16
N HIS A 525 -6.52 -17.91 6.34
CA HIS A 525 -7.95 -18.03 6.66
C HIS A 525 -8.85 -17.14 5.81
N SER A 526 -8.29 -16.12 5.15
CA SER A 526 -9.00 -15.24 4.22
C SER A 526 -9.11 -15.79 2.80
N ARG A 527 -8.22 -16.76 2.42
CA ARG A 527 -8.15 -17.28 1.05
C ARG A 527 -9.45 -17.91 0.57
N GLY A 528 -10.18 -18.59 1.47
CA GLY A 528 -11.47 -19.21 1.14
C GLY A 528 -12.54 -18.19 0.75
N LEU A 529 -12.61 -17.08 1.48
CA LEU A 529 -13.50 -15.95 1.17
C LEU A 529 -13.14 -15.34 -0.19
N ALA A 530 -11.89 -14.97 -0.38
CA ALA A 530 -11.41 -14.35 -1.62
C ALA A 530 -11.64 -15.27 -2.84
N ALA A 531 -11.44 -16.58 -2.69
CA ALA A 531 -11.70 -17.55 -3.76
C ALA A 531 -13.19 -17.68 -4.10
N ALA A 532 -14.09 -17.61 -3.12
CA ALA A 532 -15.53 -17.63 -3.35
C ALA A 532 -16.00 -16.35 -4.06
N LEU A 533 -15.50 -15.18 -3.64
CA LEU A 533 -15.74 -13.91 -4.32
C LEU A 533 -15.25 -13.96 -5.77
N HIS A 534 -14.02 -14.43 -6.01
CA HIS A 534 -13.45 -14.52 -7.34
C HIS A 534 -14.28 -15.43 -8.28
N ARG A 535 -14.70 -16.60 -7.81
CA ARG A 535 -15.58 -17.49 -8.59
C ARG A 535 -16.92 -16.82 -8.93
N SER A 536 -17.50 -16.06 -7.99
CA SER A 536 -18.71 -15.32 -8.24
C SER A 536 -18.52 -14.23 -9.29
N TYR A 537 -17.41 -13.49 -9.23
CA TYR A 537 -17.05 -12.49 -10.26
C TYR A 537 -16.89 -13.10 -11.64
N LEU A 538 -16.22 -14.23 -11.75
CA LEU A 538 -16.08 -14.96 -13.04
C LEU A 538 -17.44 -15.33 -13.67
N ARG A 539 -18.48 -15.57 -12.87
CA ARG A 539 -19.82 -15.89 -13.37
C ARG A 539 -20.63 -14.66 -13.75
N ASN A 540 -20.46 -13.56 -13.03
CA ASN A 540 -21.38 -12.44 -13.07
C ASN A 540 -20.82 -11.18 -13.74
N ILE A 541 -19.51 -10.98 -13.75
CA ILE A 541 -18.90 -9.73 -14.19
C ILE A 541 -18.19 -9.92 -15.55
N GLN A 542 -18.61 -9.15 -16.53
CA GLN A 542 -18.09 -9.24 -17.89
C GLN A 542 -16.93 -8.24 -18.12
N LEU A 543 -15.91 -8.34 -17.28
CA LEU A 543 -14.62 -7.67 -17.43
C LEU A 543 -13.51 -8.72 -17.44
N PRO A 544 -12.33 -8.40 -17.99
CA PRO A 544 -11.16 -9.28 -17.90
C PRO A 544 -10.85 -9.70 -16.47
N ASP A 545 -10.51 -10.97 -16.28
CA ASP A 545 -10.07 -11.52 -14.99
C ASP A 545 -8.57 -11.31 -14.83
N GLU A 546 -8.17 -10.57 -13.81
CA GLU A 546 -6.78 -10.43 -13.39
C GLU A 546 -6.41 -11.36 -12.23
N GLY A 547 -7.32 -12.18 -11.76
CA GLY A 547 -7.10 -13.32 -10.89
C GLY A 547 -7.33 -13.09 -9.40
N LEU A 548 -7.31 -14.22 -8.71
CA LEU A 548 -7.19 -14.30 -7.26
C LEU A 548 -5.73 -14.07 -6.87
N ARG A 549 -5.46 -13.04 -6.08
CA ARG A 549 -4.10 -12.58 -5.80
C ARG A 549 -3.77 -12.59 -4.31
N TYR A 550 -2.53 -12.87 -4.00
CA TYR A 550 -1.92 -12.57 -2.71
C TYR A 550 -1.39 -11.13 -2.75
N GLY A 551 -1.76 -10.30 -1.78
CA GLY A 551 -1.31 -8.90 -1.72
C GLY A 551 -1.03 -8.45 -0.29
N ASP A 552 0.13 -7.81 -0.08
CA ASP A 552 0.54 -7.26 1.20
C ASP A 552 -0.09 -5.87 1.44
N TYR A 553 -1.42 -5.82 1.38
CA TYR A 553 -2.19 -4.63 1.71
C TYR A 553 -2.58 -4.64 3.18
N LEU A 554 -2.50 -3.48 3.85
CA LEU A 554 -2.78 -3.37 5.28
C LEU A 554 -4.17 -3.93 5.65
N VAL A 555 -5.18 -3.60 4.88
CA VAL A 555 -6.56 -4.08 5.12
C VAL A 555 -6.75 -5.56 4.82
N ALA A 556 -5.96 -6.15 3.91
CA ALA A 556 -5.97 -7.58 3.66
C ALA A 556 -5.26 -8.39 4.75
N ARG A 557 -4.42 -7.73 5.57
CA ARG A 557 -3.71 -8.34 6.71
C ARG A 557 -4.57 -8.56 7.94
N MET A 558 -5.87 -8.31 7.87
CA MET A 558 -6.81 -8.58 8.95
C MET A 558 -6.56 -9.95 9.58
N THR A 559 -6.33 -10.00 10.89
CA THR A 559 -6.07 -11.25 11.60
C THR A 559 -7.31 -11.77 12.31
N TRP A 560 -8.22 -10.88 12.74
CA TRP A 560 -9.38 -11.23 13.58
C TRP A 560 -10.51 -11.92 12.83
N MET A 561 -10.61 -11.72 11.53
CA MET A 561 -11.65 -12.28 10.67
C MET A 561 -11.14 -12.44 9.23
N PRO A 562 -11.76 -13.30 8.41
CA PRO A 562 -11.49 -13.35 6.98
C PRO A 562 -11.73 -12.00 6.32
N ALA A 563 -10.77 -11.58 5.48
CA ALA A 563 -10.78 -10.30 4.79
C ALA A 563 -10.46 -10.47 3.31
N ALA A 564 -11.12 -9.68 2.46
CA ALA A 564 -10.79 -9.57 1.04
C ALA A 564 -10.76 -8.10 0.63
N LEU A 565 -9.81 -7.74 -0.24
CA LEU A 565 -9.81 -6.48 -0.96
C LEU A 565 -10.23 -6.77 -2.40
N ILE A 566 -11.22 -6.05 -2.88
CA ILE A 566 -11.89 -6.25 -4.16
C ILE A 566 -11.58 -5.06 -5.05
N GLU A 567 -10.83 -5.29 -6.12
CA GLU A 567 -10.60 -4.33 -7.20
C GLU A 567 -11.60 -4.62 -8.32
N ASN A 568 -12.64 -3.80 -8.42
CA ASN A 568 -13.78 -4.09 -9.31
C ASN A 568 -13.48 -3.84 -10.78
N ALA A 569 -12.79 -2.73 -11.09
CA ALA A 569 -12.47 -2.28 -12.44
C ALA A 569 -11.41 -1.18 -12.39
N TYR A 570 -10.96 -0.68 -13.54
CA TYR A 570 -9.97 0.40 -13.64
C TYR A 570 -10.63 1.76 -13.83
N MET A 571 -10.37 2.69 -12.91
CA MET A 571 -10.88 4.07 -12.96
C MET A 571 -10.41 4.84 -14.19
N ILE A 572 -9.15 4.61 -14.61
CA ILE A 572 -8.51 5.37 -15.70
C ILE A 572 -8.96 4.97 -17.11
N LEU A 573 -9.68 3.84 -17.26
CA LEU A 573 -10.16 3.37 -18.56
C LEU A 573 -11.57 3.93 -18.83
N PRO A 574 -11.79 4.76 -19.87
CA PRO A 574 -13.05 5.48 -20.09
C PRO A 574 -14.30 4.59 -20.10
N ARG A 575 -14.20 3.40 -20.72
CA ARG A 575 -15.30 2.43 -20.75
C ARG A 575 -15.62 1.87 -19.36
N GLN A 576 -14.59 1.58 -18.56
CA GLN A 576 -14.80 1.01 -17.24
C GLN A 576 -15.27 2.08 -16.22
N GLU A 577 -14.75 3.29 -16.34
CA GLU A 577 -15.26 4.44 -15.60
C GLU A 577 -16.75 4.69 -15.87
N GLU A 578 -17.16 4.65 -17.16
CA GLU A 578 -18.57 4.79 -17.53
C GLU A 578 -19.44 3.71 -16.88
N LEU A 579 -19.01 2.44 -16.93
CA LEU A 579 -19.71 1.33 -16.27
C LEU A 579 -19.82 1.56 -14.76
N LEU A 580 -18.71 1.91 -14.10
CA LEU A 580 -18.65 2.15 -12.65
C LEU A 580 -19.60 3.27 -12.19
N ASN A 581 -19.91 4.23 -13.06
CA ASN A 581 -20.87 5.31 -12.81
C ASN A 581 -22.33 4.89 -13.04
N THR A 582 -22.59 3.71 -13.60
CA THR A 582 -23.96 3.27 -13.83
C THR A 582 -24.52 2.54 -12.61
N PRO A 583 -25.75 2.89 -12.15
CA PRO A 583 -26.41 2.15 -11.08
C PRO A 583 -26.58 0.66 -11.36
N ALA A 584 -26.73 0.28 -12.64
CA ALA A 584 -26.88 -1.12 -13.05
C ALA A 584 -25.61 -1.93 -12.79
N PHE A 585 -24.45 -1.42 -13.22
CA PHE A 585 -23.18 -2.13 -13.00
C PHE A 585 -22.78 -2.18 -11.52
N GLN A 586 -23.04 -1.11 -10.75
CA GLN A 586 -22.87 -1.13 -9.29
C GLN A 586 -23.78 -2.19 -8.62
N GLU A 587 -24.98 -2.41 -9.18
CA GLU A 587 -25.90 -3.47 -8.73
C GLU A 587 -25.37 -4.88 -9.06
N GLU A 588 -24.79 -5.07 -10.25
CA GLU A 588 -24.13 -6.32 -10.66
C GLU A 588 -22.93 -6.64 -9.75
N LEU A 589 -22.06 -5.66 -9.49
CA LEU A 589 -20.90 -5.80 -8.60
C LEU A 589 -21.33 -6.19 -7.17
N SER A 590 -22.30 -5.46 -6.60
CA SER A 590 -22.82 -5.77 -5.27
C SER A 590 -23.52 -7.13 -5.23
N GLY A 591 -24.17 -7.54 -6.31
CA GLY A 591 -24.74 -8.88 -6.50
C GLY A 591 -23.67 -9.97 -6.46
N ALA A 592 -22.61 -9.80 -7.28
CA ALA A 592 -21.51 -10.74 -7.32
C ALA A 592 -20.79 -10.88 -5.96
N ILE A 593 -20.58 -9.77 -5.23
CA ILE A 593 -20.00 -9.84 -3.89
C ILE A 593 -20.91 -10.60 -2.93
N SER A 594 -22.22 -10.32 -2.93
CA SER A 594 -23.17 -11.00 -2.02
C SER A 594 -23.26 -12.50 -2.30
N GLU A 595 -23.25 -12.92 -3.58
CA GLU A 595 -23.22 -14.34 -3.96
C GLU A 595 -21.92 -15.03 -3.51
N GLY A 596 -20.78 -14.36 -3.66
CA GLY A 596 -19.50 -14.86 -3.16
C GLY A 596 -19.49 -15.07 -1.64
N VAL A 597 -20.13 -14.18 -0.87
CA VAL A 597 -20.30 -14.34 0.57
C VAL A 597 -21.19 -15.56 0.89
N LEU A 598 -22.32 -15.73 0.18
CA LEU A 598 -23.18 -16.91 0.34
C LEU A 598 -22.42 -18.21 0.04
N GLU A 599 -21.65 -18.23 -1.04
CA GLU A 599 -20.83 -19.39 -1.41
C GLU A 599 -19.77 -19.71 -0.34
N PHE A 600 -19.12 -18.70 0.23
CA PHE A 600 -18.13 -18.88 1.30
C PHE A 600 -18.73 -19.54 2.56
N PHE A 601 -19.97 -19.21 2.88
CA PHE A 601 -20.69 -19.86 3.98
C PHE A 601 -21.32 -21.22 3.60
N ASN A 602 -21.20 -21.66 2.34
CA ASN A 602 -21.85 -22.86 1.81
C ASN A 602 -23.38 -22.80 1.93
N VAL A 603 -23.97 -21.63 1.72
CA VAL A 603 -25.40 -21.47 1.70
C VAL A 603 -25.98 -22.26 0.51
N PRO A 604 -26.96 -23.18 0.72
CA PRO A 604 -27.55 -23.89 -0.40
C PRO A 604 -28.22 -22.97 -1.40
N ALA A 605 -28.16 -23.32 -2.69
CA ALA A 605 -28.85 -22.57 -3.72
C ALA A 605 -30.34 -22.45 -3.34
N ARG A 606 -30.92 -21.27 -3.60
CA ARG A 606 -32.35 -21.04 -3.35
C ARG A 606 -33.15 -21.99 -4.26
N THR A 607 -33.71 -23.06 -3.71
CA THR A 607 -34.63 -23.89 -4.48
C THR A 607 -35.81 -23.01 -4.90
N ALA A 608 -36.05 -22.94 -6.21
CA ALA A 608 -37.26 -22.31 -6.71
C ALA A 608 -38.45 -23.02 -6.04
N SER A 609 -39.05 -22.39 -5.05
CA SER A 609 -40.31 -22.86 -4.47
C SER A 609 -41.27 -22.93 -5.65
N ALA A 610 -41.67 -24.16 -5.99
CA ALA A 610 -42.68 -24.38 -6.99
C ALA A 610 -43.85 -23.43 -6.69
N LYS A 611 -44.16 -22.54 -7.63
CA LYS A 611 -45.50 -21.94 -7.68
C LYS A 611 -46.49 -23.10 -7.79
N LYS A 612 -46.91 -23.65 -6.67
CA LYS A 612 -48.10 -24.47 -6.59
C LYS A 612 -49.22 -23.58 -6.09
N GLY A 613 -50.09 -23.26 -7.00
CA GLY A 613 -51.53 -23.22 -6.81
C GLY A 613 -52.07 -22.01 -6.04
N GLN A 614 -52.47 -21.00 -6.69
CA GLN A 614 -53.93 -20.76 -6.79
C GLN A 614 -54.18 -19.75 -7.91
#